data_372baf9a9ce56c0989349cb2a9f34e6e
#
_entry.id   372baf9a9ce56c0989349cb2a9f34e6e
#
_cell.length_a   1.000
_cell.length_b   1.000
_cell.length_c   1.000
_cell.angle_alpha   90.00
_cell.angle_beta   90.00
_cell.angle_gamma   90.00
#
_symmetry.space_group_name_H-M   'P 1'
#
loop_
_entity.id
_entity.type
_entity.pdbx_description
1 polymer ?
#
loop_
_entity_poly.entity_id
_entity_poly.type
_entity_poly.pdbx_seq_one_letter_code
_entity_poly.pdbx_strand_id
1 'polypeptide(L)'
;MTVLGFIGLGAMGSRMARRLVDAGHEVCVYDTADAAVRAAAEAGGRPCDSARAVADTAEIVFVSLPEPDVVLAVAQELAGARAMRTYVDLSTTGPPTAERVAELLSGHGVGCVDAPVSGGVAGAETGRLTIMAAGAPENMERARTLLEVLGSTIFVVGERPGQGQSVKVINNLMSACAIAITSEAAALGVKAGVDPATLLEVVAASSGTNAAAAVKFPQYVLTRSFHQGFRLALMAKDVRLCLGEARRLGVPMLLGGT
;
A
#
# COMPACT_ATOMS: atom_id res chain seq x y z
N MET A 1 -7.04 26.12 -7.09
CA MET A 1 -7.00 24.82 -6.39
C MET A 1 -6.41 23.80 -7.35
N THR A 2 -5.48 22.97 -6.87
CA THR A 2 -4.86 21.91 -7.70
C THR A 2 -5.87 20.78 -7.85
N VAL A 3 -6.14 20.36 -9.09
CA VAL A 3 -7.00 19.20 -9.37
C VAL A 3 -6.16 17.94 -9.14
N LEU A 4 -6.70 17.02 -8.36
CA LEU A 4 -6.08 15.72 -8.07
C LEU A 4 -6.68 14.62 -8.94
N GLY A 5 -5.89 13.59 -9.22
CA GLY A 5 -6.34 12.38 -9.86
C GLY A 5 -6.24 11.19 -8.90
N PHE A 6 -7.17 10.26 -8.98
CA PHE A 6 -7.10 9.00 -8.26
C PHE A 6 -7.53 7.83 -9.16
N ILE A 7 -6.62 6.89 -9.38
CA ILE A 7 -6.82 5.72 -10.24
C ILE A 7 -6.74 4.45 -9.40
N GLY A 8 -7.77 3.60 -9.50
CA GLY A 8 -7.91 2.40 -8.71
C GLY A 8 -8.75 2.65 -7.45
N LEU A 9 -10.02 2.29 -7.51
CA LEU A 9 -11.05 2.55 -6.50
C LEU A 9 -11.48 1.28 -5.75
N GLY A 10 -10.56 0.34 -5.62
CA GLY A 10 -10.75 -0.87 -4.82
C GLY A 10 -10.89 -0.58 -3.32
N ALA A 11 -10.79 -1.63 -2.49
CA ALA A 11 -11.01 -1.53 -1.04
C ALA A 11 -10.18 -0.44 -0.32
N MET A 12 -8.97 -0.19 -0.77
CA MET A 12 -8.11 0.85 -0.21
C MET A 12 -8.31 2.19 -0.94
N GLY A 13 -8.24 2.16 -2.28
CA GLY A 13 -8.25 3.37 -3.10
C GLY A 13 -9.52 4.20 -2.97
N SER A 14 -10.70 3.58 -2.91
CA SER A 14 -11.97 4.29 -2.72
C SER A 14 -11.99 5.11 -1.43
N ARG A 15 -11.43 4.58 -0.34
CA ARG A 15 -11.37 5.27 0.95
C ARG A 15 -10.36 6.40 0.95
N MET A 16 -9.21 6.17 0.34
CA MET A 16 -8.18 7.20 0.20
C MET A 16 -8.65 8.35 -0.71
N ALA A 17 -9.28 8.03 -1.86
CA ALA A 17 -9.88 9.04 -2.74
C ALA A 17 -10.97 9.85 -2.01
N ARG A 18 -11.85 9.18 -1.26
CA ARG A 18 -12.88 9.82 -0.44
C ARG A 18 -12.28 10.80 0.56
N ARG A 19 -11.19 10.44 1.23
CA ARG A 19 -10.52 11.33 2.18
C ARG A 19 -9.99 12.61 1.55
N LEU A 20 -9.45 12.52 0.33
CA LEU A 20 -9.02 13.72 -0.40
C LEU A 20 -10.21 14.61 -0.76
N VAL A 21 -11.34 14.03 -1.16
CA VAL A 21 -12.60 14.76 -1.40
C VAL A 21 -13.10 15.43 -0.11
N ASP A 22 -13.16 14.69 1.00
CA ASP A 22 -13.62 15.19 2.31
C ASP A 22 -12.68 16.31 2.86
N ALA A 23 -11.41 16.33 2.45
CA ALA A 23 -10.46 17.41 2.73
C ALA A 23 -10.63 18.65 1.82
N GLY A 24 -11.63 18.65 0.94
CA GLY A 24 -12.00 19.78 0.09
C GLY A 24 -11.25 19.86 -1.24
N HIS A 25 -10.58 18.77 -1.67
CA HIS A 25 -9.93 18.73 -2.98
C HIS A 25 -10.91 18.32 -4.09
N GLU A 26 -10.75 18.90 -5.28
CA GLU A 26 -11.36 18.36 -6.51
C GLU A 26 -10.56 17.12 -6.93
N VAL A 27 -11.20 15.94 -6.97
CA VAL A 27 -10.55 14.66 -7.26
C VAL A 27 -11.21 14.01 -8.48
N CYS A 28 -10.48 13.96 -9.59
CA CYS A 28 -10.83 13.16 -10.77
C CYS A 28 -10.58 11.69 -10.49
N VAL A 29 -11.56 10.81 -10.74
CA VAL A 29 -11.49 9.40 -10.35
C VAL A 29 -11.71 8.48 -11.54
N TYR A 30 -10.99 7.35 -11.55
CA TYR A 30 -11.16 6.29 -12.53
C TYR A 30 -10.88 4.91 -11.96
N ASP A 31 -11.66 3.94 -12.38
CA ASP A 31 -11.46 2.50 -12.18
C ASP A 31 -12.05 1.75 -13.37
N THR A 32 -11.59 0.54 -13.65
CA THR A 32 -12.18 -0.33 -14.69
C THR A 32 -13.55 -0.88 -14.28
N ALA A 33 -13.89 -0.84 -13.00
CA ALA A 33 -15.19 -1.27 -12.48
C ALA A 33 -16.14 -0.08 -12.38
N ASP A 34 -17.12 0.03 -13.29
CA ASP A 34 -18.13 1.10 -13.30
C ASP A 34 -18.83 1.31 -11.95
N ALA A 35 -19.07 0.24 -11.21
CA ALA A 35 -19.70 0.32 -9.89
C ALA A 35 -18.83 1.10 -8.89
N ALA A 36 -17.50 0.93 -8.95
CA ALA A 36 -16.56 1.65 -8.10
C ALA A 36 -16.51 3.15 -8.48
N VAL A 37 -16.55 3.45 -9.79
CA VAL A 37 -16.59 4.83 -10.29
C VAL A 37 -17.88 5.53 -9.85
N ARG A 38 -19.03 4.86 -9.97
CA ARG A 38 -20.31 5.43 -9.50
C ARG A 38 -20.31 5.71 -8.00
N ALA A 39 -19.83 4.75 -7.20
CA ALA A 39 -19.74 4.93 -5.75
C ALA A 39 -18.78 6.10 -5.36
N ALA A 40 -17.68 6.27 -6.08
CA ALA A 40 -16.77 7.39 -5.87
C ALA A 40 -17.40 8.74 -6.29
N ALA A 41 -18.22 8.76 -7.34
CA ALA A 41 -18.97 9.95 -7.76
C ALA A 41 -20.01 10.36 -6.73
N GLU A 42 -20.77 9.42 -6.18
CA GLU A 42 -21.71 9.66 -5.06
C GLU A 42 -21.00 10.21 -3.82
N ALA A 43 -19.72 9.87 -3.66
CA ALA A 43 -18.87 10.37 -2.59
C ALA A 43 -18.20 11.73 -2.91
N GLY A 44 -18.54 12.37 -4.05
CA GLY A 44 -18.05 13.70 -4.45
C GLY A 44 -16.82 13.68 -5.36
N GLY A 45 -16.35 12.51 -5.78
CA GLY A 45 -15.33 12.39 -6.83
C GLY A 45 -15.87 12.75 -8.21
N ARG A 46 -15.03 13.28 -9.08
CA ARG A 46 -15.38 13.60 -10.47
C ARG A 46 -14.97 12.43 -11.39
N PRO A 47 -15.94 11.69 -11.97
CA PRO A 47 -15.63 10.57 -12.87
C PRO A 47 -14.89 11.03 -14.14
N CYS A 48 -13.96 10.19 -14.60
CA CYS A 48 -13.31 10.32 -15.89
C CYS A 48 -13.49 9.03 -16.70
N ASP A 49 -13.44 9.12 -18.02
CA ASP A 49 -13.71 8.00 -18.94
C ASP A 49 -12.51 7.04 -19.08
N SER A 50 -11.31 7.45 -18.64
CA SER A 50 -10.10 6.64 -18.70
C SER A 50 -9.06 7.12 -17.68
N ALA A 51 -8.05 6.29 -17.41
CA ALA A 51 -6.88 6.68 -16.63
C ALA A 51 -6.15 7.87 -17.28
N ARG A 52 -6.05 7.86 -18.61
CA ARG A 52 -5.49 8.96 -19.38
C ARG A 52 -6.24 10.27 -19.19
N ALA A 53 -7.57 10.25 -19.18
CA ALA A 53 -8.40 11.44 -18.97
C ALA A 53 -8.18 12.05 -17.58
N VAL A 54 -7.96 11.22 -16.56
CA VAL A 54 -7.54 11.69 -15.22
C VAL A 54 -6.22 12.46 -15.30
N ALA A 55 -5.20 11.88 -15.92
CA ALA A 55 -3.86 12.48 -16.01
C ALA A 55 -3.79 13.71 -16.94
N ASP A 56 -4.69 13.80 -17.91
CA ASP A 56 -4.84 14.98 -18.78
C ASP A 56 -5.53 16.16 -18.07
N THR A 57 -6.13 15.91 -16.89
CA THR A 57 -6.87 16.91 -16.12
C THR A 57 -6.18 17.24 -14.79
N ALA A 58 -5.60 16.26 -14.12
CA ALA A 58 -5.04 16.37 -12.78
C ALA A 58 -3.52 16.56 -12.80
N GLU A 59 -3.03 17.47 -11.95
CA GLU A 59 -1.60 17.76 -11.83
C GLU A 59 -0.86 16.71 -10.98
N ILE A 60 -1.53 16.19 -9.95
CA ILE A 60 -1.01 15.13 -9.07
C ILE A 60 -1.94 13.94 -9.18
N VAL A 61 -1.41 12.78 -9.60
CA VAL A 61 -2.20 11.55 -9.79
C VAL A 61 -1.75 10.49 -8.81
N PHE A 62 -2.68 10.06 -7.98
CA PHE A 62 -2.52 8.92 -7.07
C PHE A 62 -2.98 7.64 -7.75
N VAL A 63 -2.25 6.55 -7.51
CA VAL A 63 -2.67 5.21 -7.96
C VAL A 63 -2.70 4.23 -6.80
N SER A 64 -3.68 3.32 -6.81
CA SER A 64 -3.80 2.24 -5.82
C SER A 64 -4.30 0.97 -6.52
N LEU A 65 -3.36 0.20 -7.06
CA LEU A 65 -3.60 -0.89 -7.99
C LEU A 65 -3.07 -2.23 -7.43
N PRO A 66 -3.64 -3.38 -7.85
CA PRO A 66 -3.40 -4.67 -7.19
C PRO A 66 -2.05 -5.32 -7.52
N GLU A 67 -1.55 -5.15 -8.75
CA GLU A 67 -0.44 -5.94 -9.30
C GLU A 67 0.59 -5.07 -10.04
N PRO A 68 1.88 -5.48 -10.06
CA PRO A 68 2.95 -4.76 -10.75
C PRO A 68 2.67 -4.48 -12.23
N ASP A 69 2.17 -5.48 -12.96
CA ASP A 69 1.89 -5.34 -14.40
C ASP A 69 0.76 -4.35 -14.68
N VAL A 70 -0.23 -4.28 -13.79
CA VAL A 70 -1.33 -3.29 -13.89
C VAL A 70 -0.79 -1.88 -13.67
N VAL A 71 0.10 -1.69 -12.68
CA VAL A 71 0.74 -0.39 -12.43
C VAL A 71 1.58 0.06 -13.62
N LEU A 72 2.38 -0.84 -14.20
CA LEU A 72 3.16 -0.54 -15.39
C LEU A 72 2.29 -0.19 -16.60
N ALA A 73 1.22 -0.95 -16.84
CA ALA A 73 0.29 -0.67 -17.94
C ALA A 73 -0.39 0.70 -17.78
N VAL A 74 -0.85 1.02 -16.56
CA VAL A 74 -1.42 2.33 -16.27
C VAL A 74 -0.38 3.43 -16.43
N ALA A 75 0.83 3.27 -15.91
CA ALA A 75 1.89 4.26 -16.10
C ALA A 75 2.21 4.53 -17.58
N GLN A 76 2.19 3.49 -18.44
CA GLN A 76 2.32 3.63 -19.88
C GLN A 76 1.17 4.44 -20.51
N GLU A 77 -0.07 4.19 -20.08
CA GLU A 77 -1.23 4.97 -20.53
C GLU A 77 -1.11 6.44 -20.10
N LEU A 78 -0.56 6.72 -18.92
CA LEU A 78 -0.40 8.08 -18.40
C LEU A 78 0.78 8.84 -19.03
N ALA A 79 1.74 8.14 -19.62
CA ALA A 79 2.94 8.75 -20.20
C ALA A 79 2.57 9.80 -21.28
N GLY A 80 3.15 11.00 -21.16
CA GLY A 80 2.85 12.13 -22.04
C GLY A 80 1.47 12.78 -21.82
N ALA A 81 0.83 12.57 -20.65
CA ALA A 81 -0.38 13.29 -20.28
C ALA A 81 -0.12 14.80 -20.14
N ARG A 82 -1.15 15.60 -20.45
CA ARG A 82 -1.01 17.06 -20.60
C ARG A 82 -0.82 17.80 -19.27
N ALA A 83 -1.57 17.38 -18.24
CA ALA A 83 -1.60 18.09 -16.95
C ALA A 83 -0.69 17.46 -15.90
N MET A 84 -0.53 16.14 -15.89
CA MET A 84 0.19 15.43 -14.83
C MET A 84 1.65 15.89 -14.71
N ARG A 85 2.05 16.22 -13.47
CA ARG A 85 3.42 16.60 -13.10
C ARG A 85 4.00 15.69 -12.02
N THR A 86 3.13 15.11 -11.20
CA THR A 86 3.56 14.21 -10.13
C THR A 86 2.67 12.97 -10.12
N TYR A 87 3.31 11.80 -10.14
CA TYR A 87 2.71 10.49 -9.99
C TYR A 87 3.01 9.96 -8.60
N VAL A 88 2.00 9.52 -7.85
CA VAL A 88 2.13 9.00 -6.48
C VAL A 88 1.58 7.58 -6.43
N ASP A 89 2.45 6.60 -6.24
CA ASP A 89 2.05 5.18 -6.17
C ASP A 89 1.84 4.73 -4.73
N LEU A 90 0.59 4.49 -4.37
CA LEU A 90 0.18 3.94 -3.06
C LEU A 90 0.10 2.39 -3.07
N SER A 91 0.36 1.77 -4.20
CA SER A 91 0.30 0.31 -4.40
C SER A 91 1.51 -0.39 -3.76
N THR A 92 1.46 -1.73 -3.69
CA THR A 92 2.61 -2.56 -3.33
C THR A 92 3.02 -3.39 -4.54
N THR A 93 4.10 -2.98 -5.20
CA THR A 93 4.54 -3.51 -6.50
C THR A 93 6.01 -3.97 -6.52
N GLY A 94 6.73 -3.67 -5.43
CA GLY A 94 8.15 -3.96 -5.30
C GLY A 94 9.06 -2.93 -6.01
N PRO A 95 10.33 -2.86 -5.61
CA PRO A 95 11.26 -1.84 -6.09
C PRO A 95 11.46 -1.80 -7.61
N PRO A 96 11.63 -2.95 -8.31
CA PRO A 96 11.88 -2.93 -9.75
C PRO A 96 10.75 -2.30 -10.56
N THR A 97 9.50 -2.46 -10.12
CA THR A 97 8.35 -1.83 -10.78
C THR A 97 8.34 -0.33 -10.57
N ALA A 98 8.56 0.15 -9.35
CA ALA A 98 8.63 1.57 -9.05
C ALA A 98 9.77 2.26 -9.80
N GLU A 99 10.95 1.61 -9.88
CA GLU A 99 12.11 2.09 -10.65
C GLU A 99 11.75 2.25 -12.15
N ARG A 100 11.11 1.23 -12.75
CA ARG A 100 10.68 1.28 -14.16
C ARG A 100 9.61 2.32 -14.44
N VAL A 101 8.63 2.48 -13.54
CA VAL A 101 7.61 3.53 -13.65
C VAL A 101 8.26 4.92 -13.61
N ALA A 102 9.18 5.12 -12.68
CA ALA A 102 9.88 6.39 -12.54
C ALA A 102 10.73 6.72 -13.79
N GLU A 103 11.46 5.73 -14.33
CA GLU A 103 12.23 5.88 -15.57
C GLU A 103 11.31 6.26 -16.74
N LEU A 104 10.20 5.54 -16.92
CA LEU A 104 9.23 5.81 -17.97
C LEU A 104 8.66 7.24 -17.88
N LEU A 105 8.17 7.62 -16.70
CA LEU A 105 7.46 8.88 -16.53
C LEU A 105 8.41 10.09 -16.50
N SER A 106 9.64 9.92 -16.03
CA SER A 106 10.65 10.98 -16.05
C SER A 106 11.00 11.40 -17.48
N GLY A 107 11.00 10.48 -18.44
CA GLY A 107 11.15 10.79 -19.87
C GLY A 107 10.07 11.73 -20.42
N HIS A 108 8.99 11.91 -19.71
CA HIS A 108 7.87 12.81 -20.02
C HIS A 108 7.77 14.01 -19.05
N GLY A 109 8.80 14.26 -18.24
CA GLY A 109 8.84 15.37 -17.29
C GLY A 109 7.92 15.21 -16.08
N VAL A 110 7.52 13.97 -15.75
CA VAL A 110 6.67 13.67 -14.59
C VAL A 110 7.53 13.12 -13.46
N GLY A 111 7.45 13.75 -12.28
CA GLY A 111 8.10 13.26 -11.07
C GLY A 111 7.34 12.12 -10.43
N CYS A 112 8.06 11.18 -9.82
CA CYS A 112 7.46 10.02 -9.17
C CYS A 112 7.75 10.01 -7.66
N VAL A 113 6.73 9.62 -6.90
CA VAL A 113 6.82 9.28 -5.47
C VAL A 113 6.24 7.88 -5.30
N ASP A 114 7.02 6.93 -4.80
CA ASP A 114 6.46 5.68 -4.31
C ASP A 114 6.13 5.83 -2.82
N ALA A 115 4.88 5.59 -2.49
CA ALA A 115 4.33 5.86 -1.17
C ALA A 115 3.42 4.71 -0.69
N PRO A 116 3.89 3.45 -0.70
CA PRO A 116 3.09 2.33 -0.25
C PRO A 116 2.66 2.50 1.20
N VAL A 117 1.46 1.98 1.51
CA VAL A 117 0.76 2.23 2.76
C VAL A 117 0.63 0.99 3.63
N SER A 118 0.55 1.18 4.94
CA SER A 118 0.26 0.17 5.95
C SER A 118 -0.84 0.69 6.88
N GLY A 119 -1.69 -0.21 7.40
CA GLY A 119 -2.83 0.12 8.28
C GLY A 119 -4.16 -0.46 7.80
N GLY A 120 -4.16 -1.09 6.61
CA GLY A 120 -5.34 -1.76 6.04
C GLY A 120 -6.51 -0.82 5.78
N VAL A 121 -7.67 -1.42 5.55
CA VAL A 121 -8.91 -0.71 5.21
C VAL A 121 -9.32 0.29 6.30
N ALA A 122 -9.23 -0.11 7.57
CA ALA A 122 -9.57 0.77 8.70
C ALA A 122 -8.65 2.00 8.79
N GLY A 123 -7.34 1.82 8.53
CA GLY A 123 -6.39 2.93 8.45
C GLY A 123 -6.70 3.89 7.31
N ALA A 124 -7.05 3.37 6.12
CA ALA A 124 -7.43 4.18 4.97
C ALA A 124 -8.71 4.99 5.23
N GLU A 125 -9.70 4.39 5.87
CA GLU A 125 -10.97 5.03 6.20
C GLU A 125 -10.81 6.17 7.21
N THR A 126 -9.93 6.00 8.19
CA THR A 126 -9.73 6.97 9.28
C THR A 126 -8.57 7.95 9.07
N GLY A 127 -7.83 7.86 7.93
CA GLY A 127 -6.66 8.69 7.68
C GLY A 127 -5.49 8.39 8.62
N ARG A 128 -5.38 7.16 9.09
CA ARG A 128 -4.33 6.71 10.02
C ARG A 128 -3.39 5.69 9.39
N LEU A 129 -3.17 5.81 8.09
CA LEU A 129 -2.17 5.00 7.42
C LEU A 129 -0.76 5.38 7.87
N THR A 130 0.11 4.38 7.91
CA THR A 130 1.56 4.60 7.88
C THR A 130 2.00 4.58 6.43
N ILE A 131 2.67 5.62 5.97
CA ILE A 131 3.11 5.80 4.59
C ILE A 131 4.64 5.75 4.55
N MET A 132 5.19 4.93 3.64
CA MET A 132 6.62 4.76 3.45
C MET A 132 7.00 5.42 2.14
N ALA A 133 7.24 6.74 2.18
CA ALA A 133 7.40 7.53 0.97
C ALA A 133 8.87 7.68 0.55
N ALA A 134 9.12 7.57 -0.76
CA ALA A 134 10.40 7.86 -1.37
C ALA A 134 10.23 8.59 -2.72
N GLY A 135 11.10 9.53 -3.01
CA GLY A 135 11.09 10.33 -4.22
C GLY A 135 11.96 11.56 -4.08
N ALA A 136 12.28 12.21 -5.18
CA ALA A 136 13.06 13.45 -5.16
C ALA A 136 12.39 14.52 -4.28
N PRO A 137 13.17 15.35 -3.57
CA PRO A 137 12.65 16.33 -2.60
C PRO A 137 11.51 17.20 -3.14
N GLU A 138 11.63 17.69 -4.36
CA GLU A 138 10.62 18.54 -5.00
C GLU A 138 9.29 17.79 -5.25
N ASN A 139 9.33 16.50 -5.54
CA ASN A 139 8.12 15.69 -5.72
C ASN A 139 7.49 15.33 -4.38
N MET A 140 8.33 15.05 -3.37
CA MET A 140 7.89 14.83 -2.01
C MET A 140 7.21 16.07 -1.42
N GLU A 141 7.74 17.28 -1.66
CA GLU A 141 7.12 18.51 -1.20
C GLU A 141 5.72 18.70 -1.77
N ARG A 142 5.54 18.44 -3.08
CA ARG A 142 4.22 18.50 -3.74
C ARG A 142 3.21 17.48 -3.19
N ALA A 143 3.67 16.29 -2.83
CA ALA A 143 2.80 15.21 -2.35
C ALA A 143 2.52 15.28 -0.85
N ARG A 144 3.39 15.88 -0.04
CA ARG A 144 3.44 15.76 1.41
C ARG A 144 2.11 16.08 2.10
N THR A 145 1.55 17.26 1.85
CA THR A 145 0.30 17.70 2.48
C THR A 145 -0.89 16.82 2.13
N LEU A 146 -0.87 16.25 0.91
CA LEU A 146 -1.89 15.31 0.45
C LEU A 146 -1.71 13.92 1.10
N LEU A 147 -0.48 13.48 1.28
CA LEU A 147 -0.19 12.24 2.03
C LEU A 147 -0.60 12.37 3.51
N GLU A 148 -0.48 13.57 4.11
CA GLU A 148 -0.93 13.86 5.48
C GLU A 148 -2.46 13.74 5.65
N VAL A 149 -3.24 13.90 4.58
CA VAL A 149 -4.68 13.61 4.58
C VAL A 149 -4.96 12.11 4.68
N LEU A 150 -4.07 11.29 4.10
CA LEU A 150 -4.24 9.84 3.99
C LEU A 150 -3.65 9.07 5.18
N GLY A 151 -2.62 9.61 5.81
CA GLY A 151 -1.91 8.92 6.87
C GLY A 151 -1.44 9.83 8.00
N SER A 152 -1.51 9.32 9.22
CA SER A 152 -1.03 10.02 10.42
C SER A 152 0.47 9.92 10.62
N THR A 153 1.15 9.01 9.91
CA THR A 153 2.59 8.78 10.06
C THR A 153 3.21 8.62 8.67
N ILE A 154 4.11 9.53 8.32
CA ILE A 154 4.81 9.50 7.04
C ILE A 154 6.31 9.36 7.31
N PHE A 155 6.89 8.27 6.82
CA PHE A 155 8.33 8.08 6.79
C PHE A 155 8.85 8.41 5.39
N VAL A 156 9.69 9.42 5.28
CA VAL A 156 10.49 9.65 4.07
C VAL A 156 11.70 8.74 4.17
N VAL A 157 11.68 7.65 3.41
CA VAL A 157 12.67 6.57 3.53
C VAL A 157 13.78 6.67 2.49
N GLY A 158 13.70 7.62 1.59
CA GLY A 158 14.73 7.89 0.59
C GLY A 158 14.29 8.88 -0.48
N GLU A 159 15.23 9.19 -1.37
CA GLU A 159 15.02 10.18 -2.44
C GLU A 159 14.76 9.52 -3.81
N ARG A 160 14.86 8.19 -3.89
CA ARG A 160 14.68 7.44 -5.14
C ARG A 160 13.45 6.54 -5.07
N PRO A 161 12.60 6.54 -6.10
CA PRO A 161 11.54 5.57 -6.25
C PRO A 161 12.07 4.12 -6.11
N GLY A 162 11.27 3.26 -5.46
CA GLY A 162 11.67 1.90 -5.11
C GLY A 162 12.10 1.73 -3.65
N GLN A 163 12.59 2.78 -2.98
CA GLN A 163 13.01 2.69 -1.58
C GLN A 163 11.81 2.52 -0.61
N GLY A 164 10.69 3.19 -0.87
CA GLY A 164 9.44 2.99 -0.15
C GLY A 164 8.91 1.57 -0.34
N GLN A 165 8.93 1.08 -1.57
CA GLN A 165 8.56 -0.30 -1.89
C GLN A 165 9.45 -1.32 -1.17
N SER A 166 10.76 -1.09 -1.08
CA SER A 166 11.69 -1.96 -0.34
C SER A 166 11.26 -2.10 1.12
N VAL A 167 11.02 -0.98 1.80
CA VAL A 167 10.56 -0.99 3.20
C VAL A 167 9.21 -1.70 3.32
N LYS A 168 8.30 -1.47 2.38
CA LYS A 168 6.96 -2.08 2.39
C LYS A 168 7.02 -3.60 2.25
N VAL A 169 7.75 -4.13 1.27
CA VAL A 169 7.79 -5.59 1.06
C VAL A 169 8.55 -6.29 2.19
N ILE A 170 9.58 -5.67 2.76
CA ILE A 170 10.29 -6.16 3.96
C ILE A 170 9.32 -6.24 5.15
N ASN A 171 8.58 -5.17 5.43
CA ASN A 171 7.58 -5.16 6.49
C ASN A 171 6.52 -6.25 6.31
N ASN A 172 6.05 -6.47 5.07
CA ASN A 172 5.03 -7.48 4.79
C ASN A 172 5.58 -8.91 4.91
N LEU A 173 6.84 -9.15 4.51
CA LEU A 173 7.52 -10.43 4.77
C LEU A 173 7.61 -10.70 6.27
N MET A 174 8.10 -9.74 7.08
CA MET A 174 8.16 -9.90 8.53
C MET A 174 6.78 -10.20 9.13
N SER A 175 5.74 -9.52 8.65
CA SER A 175 4.36 -9.77 9.08
C SER A 175 3.87 -11.19 8.73
N ALA A 176 4.24 -11.71 7.55
CA ALA A 176 3.91 -13.07 7.13
C ALA A 176 4.63 -14.11 7.99
N CYS A 177 5.94 -13.94 8.21
CA CYS A 177 6.73 -14.80 9.08
C CYS A 177 6.20 -14.78 10.54
N ALA A 178 5.80 -13.61 11.04
CA ALA A 178 5.22 -13.50 12.37
C ALA A 178 3.91 -14.28 12.50
N ILE A 179 3.04 -14.26 11.47
CA ILE A 179 1.82 -15.07 11.46
C ILE A 179 2.16 -16.56 11.44
N ALA A 180 3.09 -16.99 10.60
CA ALA A 180 3.49 -18.38 10.47
C ALA A 180 4.05 -18.93 11.79
N ILE A 181 5.08 -18.27 12.36
CA ILE A 181 5.70 -18.73 13.60
C ILE A 181 4.75 -18.67 14.79
N THR A 182 3.86 -17.68 14.85
CA THR A 182 2.84 -17.62 15.92
C THR A 182 1.82 -18.75 15.78
N SER A 183 1.48 -19.16 14.55
CA SER A 183 0.59 -20.30 14.32
C SER A 183 1.19 -21.62 14.86
N GLU A 184 2.47 -21.86 14.56
CA GLU A 184 3.21 -23.05 15.03
C GLU A 184 3.33 -23.04 16.57
N ALA A 185 3.74 -21.91 17.14
CA ALA A 185 3.88 -21.75 18.57
C ALA A 185 2.55 -21.95 19.33
N ALA A 186 1.44 -21.38 18.79
CA ALA A 186 0.11 -21.55 19.36
C ALA A 186 -0.34 -23.02 19.30
N ALA A 187 -0.12 -23.69 18.18
CA ALA A 187 -0.46 -25.12 18.04
C ALA A 187 0.34 -25.99 19.03
N LEU A 188 1.64 -25.71 19.19
CA LEU A 188 2.49 -26.40 20.17
C LEU A 188 1.98 -26.18 21.61
N GLY A 189 1.70 -24.91 21.98
CA GLY A 189 1.22 -24.57 23.32
C GLY A 189 -0.12 -25.26 23.66
N VAL A 190 -1.07 -25.26 22.73
CA VAL A 190 -2.34 -25.98 22.90
C VAL A 190 -2.11 -27.48 23.09
N LYS A 191 -1.21 -28.10 22.33
CA LYS A 191 -0.85 -29.51 22.48
C LYS A 191 -0.15 -29.78 23.82
N ALA A 192 0.56 -28.83 24.37
CA ALA A 192 1.17 -28.90 25.71
C ALA A 192 0.14 -28.66 26.86
N GLY A 193 -1.12 -28.41 26.55
CA GLY A 193 -2.18 -28.16 27.52
C GLY A 193 -2.30 -26.73 28.02
N VAL A 194 -1.62 -25.78 27.37
CA VAL A 194 -1.70 -24.36 27.74
C VAL A 194 -2.91 -23.72 27.06
N ASP A 195 -3.66 -22.92 27.81
CA ASP A 195 -4.75 -22.13 27.25
C ASP A 195 -4.22 -21.15 26.19
N PRO A 196 -4.78 -21.11 24.98
CA PRO A 196 -4.24 -20.30 23.90
C PRO A 196 -4.31 -18.80 24.14
N ALA A 197 -5.31 -18.30 24.87
CA ALA A 197 -5.39 -16.87 25.21
C ALA A 197 -4.26 -16.49 26.18
N THR A 198 -4.09 -17.26 27.23
CA THR A 198 -3.00 -17.09 28.21
C THR A 198 -1.62 -17.18 27.54
N LEU A 199 -1.42 -18.15 26.63
CA LEU A 199 -0.18 -18.27 25.87
C LEU A 199 0.14 -17.00 25.10
N LEU A 200 -0.83 -16.46 24.37
CA LEU A 200 -0.64 -15.26 23.55
C LEU A 200 -0.42 -14.00 24.41
N GLU A 201 -1.07 -13.89 25.56
CA GLU A 201 -0.83 -12.80 26.52
C GLU A 201 0.61 -12.84 27.05
N VAL A 202 1.10 -14.03 27.43
CA VAL A 202 2.49 -14.20 27.90
C VAL A 202 3.48 -13.85 26.79
N VAL A 203 3.25 -14.32 25.55
CA VAL A 203 4.11 -14.01 24.41
C VAL A 203 4.09 -12.52 24.10
N ALA A 204 2.92 -11.87 24.14
CA ALA A 204 2.78 -10.44 23.89
C ALA A 204 3.51 -9.57 24.92
N ALA A 205 3.60 -10.03 26.18
CA ALA A 205 4.29 -9.37 27.29
C ALA A 205 5.78 -9.73 27.41
N SER A 206 6.27 -10.64 26.56
CA SER A 206 7.62 -11.20 26.64
C SER A 206 8.45 -10.90 25.39
N SER A 207 9.69 -11.39 25.35
CA SER A 207 10.63 -11.17 24.22
C SER A 207 10.18 -11.77 22.87
N GLY A 208 9.22 -12.68 22.88
CA GLY A 208 8.61 -13.24 21.64
C GLY A 208 7.53 -12.36 21.01
N THR A 209 7.30 -11.16 21.55
CA THR A 209 6.22 -10.27 21.09
C THR A 209 6.34 -9.92 19.62
N ASN A 210 5.21 -9.95 18.94
CA ASN A 210 5.03 -9.53 17.56
C ASN A 210 3.55 -9.18 17.31
N ALA A 211 3.25 -8.50 16.18
CA ALA A 211 1.89 -8.07 15.87
C ALA A 211 0.89 -9.23 15.68
N ALA A 212 1.35 -10.43 15.31
CA ALA A 212 0.47 -11.59 15.20
C ALA A 212 0.01 -12.04 16.60
N ALA A 213 0.94 -12.24 17.54
CA ALA A 213 0.62 -12.66 18.89
C ALA A 213 -0.17 -11.60 19.67
N ALA A 214 0.23 -10.32 19.56
CA ALA A 214 -0.36 -9.25 20.35
C ALA A 214 -1.74 -8.77 19.85
N VAL A 215 -2.00 -8.87 18.55
CA VAL A 215 -3.22 -8.27 17.96
C VAL A 215 -4.00 -9.27 17.11
N LYS A 216 -3.36 -9.87 16.08
CA LYS A 216 -4.10 -10.60 15.05
C LYS A 216 -4.73 -11.88 15.57
N PHE A 217 -3.98 -12.66 16.34
CA PHE A 217 -4.48 -13.93 16.88
C PHE A 217 -5.61 -13.72 17.89
N PRO A 218 -5.48 -12.83 18.90
CA PRO A 218 -6.59 -12.54 19.80
C PRO A 218 -7.85 -12.06 19.09
N GLN A 219 -7.70 -11.15 18.10
CA GLN A 219 -8.87 -10.55 17.44
C GLN A 219 -9.52 -11.43 16.38
N TYR A 220 -8.75 -12.25 15.65
CA TYR A 220 -9.25 -12.93 14.45
C TYR A 220 -9.15 -14.46 14.50
N VAL A 221 -8.15 -15.02 15.20
CA VAL A 221 -7.95 -16.47 15.26
C VAL A 221 -8.70 -17.06 16.43
N LEU A 222 -8.53 -16.53 17.65
CA LEU A 222 -9.24 -17.03 18.83
C LEU A 222 -10.75 -16.82 18.73
N THR A 223 -11.19 -15.73 18.12
CA THR A 223 -12.61 -15.45 17.86
C THR A 223 -13.17 -16.26 16.69
N ARG A 224 -12.32 -16.96 15.93
CA ARG A 224 -12.66 -17.71 14.71
C ARG A 224 -13.31 -16.85 13.61
N SER A 225 -13.15 -15.53 13.63
CA SER A 225 -13.67 -14.64 12.60
C SER A 225 -12.85 -14.70 11.31
N PHE A 226 -11.54 -14.88 11.41
CA PHE A 226 -10.56 -14.93 10.31
C PHE A 226 -10.62 -13.73 9.34
N HIS A 227 -11.24 -12.65 9.75
CA HIS A 227 -11.54 -11.47 8.91
C HIS A 227 -10.55 -10.32 9.17
N GLN A 228 -9.26 -10.57 8.94
CA GLN A 228 -8.20 -9.58 9.16
C GLN A 228 -8.21 -8.39 8.15
N GLY A 229 -9.00 -8.49 7.07
CA GLY A 229 -9.09 -7.44 6.06
C GLY A 229 -7.92 -7.39 5.06
N PHE A 230 -6.99 -8.37 5.10
CA PHE A 230 -5.90 -8.50 4.13
C PHE A 230 -5.92 -9.90 3.50
N ARG A 231 -6.12 -9.94 2.19
CA ARG A 231 -6.27 -11.21 1.45
C ARG A 231 -4.95 -11.97 1.42
N LEU A 232 -5.00 -13.28 1.68
CA LEU A 232 -3.81 -14.15 1.66
C LEU A 232 -3.06 -14.11 0.31
N ALA A 233 -3.80 -14.02 -0.80
CA ALA A 233 -3.18 -13.89 -2.13
C ALA A 233 -2.30 -12.64 -2.26
N LEU A 234 -2.71 -11.50 -1.66
CA LEU A 234 -1.91 -10.28 -1.65
C LEU A 234 -0.68 -10.42 -0.74
N MET A 235 -0.83 -11.08 0.42
CA MET A 235 0.31 -11.39 1.28
C MET A 235 1.34 -12.26 0.55
N ALA A 236 0.89 -13.31 -0.13
CA ALA A 236 1.77 -14.20 -0.91
C ALA A 236 2.45 -13.45 -2.07
N LYS A 237 1.76 -12.52 -2.73
CA LYS A 237 2.36 -11.63 -3.72
C LYS A 237 3.48 -10.80 -3.09
N ASP A 238 3.22 -10.13 -1.97
CA ASP A 238 4.19 -9.24 -1.33
C ASP A 238 5.44 -10.01 -0.83
N VAL A 239 5.25 -11.22 -0.32
CA VAL A 239 6.37 -12.12 0.04
C VAL A 239 7.20 -12.45 -1.21
N ARG A 240 6.56 -12.82 -2.34
CA ARG A 240 7.30 -13.09 -3.59
C ARG A 240 8.08 -11.87 -4.09
N LEU A 241 7.51 -10.66 -4.00
CA LEU A 241 8.20 -9.42 -4.34
C LEU A 241 9.43 -9.21 -3.46
N CYS A 242 9.31 -9.41 -2.15
CA CYS A 242 10.44 -9.29 -1.22
C CYS A 242 11.54 -10.30 -1.52
N LEU A 243 11.19 -11.57 -1.73
CA LEU A 243 12.16 -12.61 -2.07
C LEU A 243 12.81 -12.39 -3.45
N GLY A 244 12.07 -11.82 -4.40
CA GLY A 244 12.59 -11.38 -5.69
C GLY A 244 13.65 -10.31 -5.54
N GLU A 245 13.37 -9.31 -4.73
CA GLU A 245 14.30 -8.23 -4.43
C GLU A 245 15.54 -8.72 -3.67
N ALA A 246 15.37 -9.59 -2.68
CA ALA A 246 16.50 -10.20 -1.98
C ALA A 246 17.44 -10.95 -2.94
N ARG A 247 16.88 -11.72 -3.89
CA ARG A 247 17.69 -12.38 -4.93
C ARG A 247 18.41 -11.38 -5.82
N ARG A 248 17.76 -10.30 -6.24
CA ARG A 248 18.36 -9.23 -7.05
C ARG A 248 19.56 -8.59 -6.33
N LEU A 249 19.47 -8.43 -5.02
CA LEU A 249 20.49 -7.82 -4.17
C LEU A 249 21.51 -8.83 -3.61
N GLY A 250 21.39 -10.12 -3.91
CA GLY A 250 22.30 -11.16 -3.39
C GLY A 250 22.17 -11.42 -1.89
N VAL A 251 21.03 -11.11 -1.28
CA VAL A 251 20.78 -11.33 0.15
C VAL A 251 20.15 -12.71 0.36
N PRO A 252 20.78 -13.64 1.09
CA PRO A 252 20.20 -14.95 1.38
C PRO A 252 19.04 -14.81 2.39
N MET A 253 17.90 -15.40 2.05
CA MET A 253 16.69 -15.37 2.88
C MET A 253 16.38 -16.78 3.40
N LEU A 254 17.12 -17.23 4.43
CA LEU A 254 17.02 -18.60 4.95
C LEU A 254 15.71 -18.87 5.69
N LEU A 255 15.23 -17.91 6.48
CA LEU A 255 13.97 -18.05 7.24
C LEU A 255 12.75 -17.54 6.47
N GLY A 256 12.90 -16.43 5.79
CA GLY A 256 11.79 -15.84 5.03
C GLY A 256 11.52 -16.52 3.68
N GLY A 257 12.39 -17.43 3.25
CA GLY A 257 12.29 -18.16 1.98
C GLY A 257 11.69 -19.56 2.09
N THR A 258 11.48 -20.04 3.31
CA THR A 258 10.80 -21.31 3.62
C THR A 258 9.32 -21.09 3.83
#